data_692bfb4097a066ff5f904abf6b9f05cd
#
_entry.id   692bfb4097a066ff5f904abf6b9f05cd
#
_cell.length_a   1.000
_cell.length_b   1.000
_cell.length_c   1.000
_cell.angle_alpha   90.00
_cell.angle_beta   90.00
_cell.angle_gamma   90.00
#
_symmetry.space_group_name_H-M   'P 1'
#
loop_
_entity.id
_entity.type
_entity.pdbx_description
1 polymer ?
#
loop_
_entity_poly.entity_id
_entity_poly.type
_entity_poly.pdbx_seq_one_letter_code
_entity_poly.pdbx_strand_id
1 'polypeptide(L)'
;MAKTAVLLAVYNAGKYLEECLSSITAQTCQDWELFACNDGSTDNSLSIMERFAAQDKRIHILNNEKNIGIVATRNRLIGAIPEAAEYVAWVDSDDICFADRLQRQIEFLEEHPEIGAVGSALEIIDENSQTTGSRHYPENPAEIRRKLPQTNVIAQPALMLRSSVIKATGLYTFEYPVCEDYDYWLRVLENYDFANIREPLLRYRISTTQCKQSRLKEMLRLTLQIQRDHYRRTNQSMPLSGILHQTAGKILLLLPATWILKLFCLISYKKN
;
A
#
# COMPACT_ATOMS: atom_id res chain seq x y z
N MET A 1 -23.98 2.30 -9.14
CA MET A 1 -22.50 2.41 -9.19
C MET A 1 -22.00 1.90 -7.87
N ALA A 2 -20.89 1.18 -7.87
CA ALA A 2 -20.40 0.55 -6.66
C ALA A 2 -19.87 1.58 -5.66
N LYS A 3 -20.05 1.28 -4.37
CA LYS A 3 -19.63 2.12 -3.24
C LYS A 3 -18.11 2.15 -3.08
N THR A 4 -17.42 1.06 -3.48
CA THR A 4 -15.97 0.90 -3.32
C THR A 4 -15.26 0.70 -4.65
N ALA A 5 -14.26 1.54 -4.95
CA ALA A 5 -13.31 1.32 -6.03
C ALA A 5 -12.09 0.58 -5.48
N VAL A 6 -11.81 -0.63 -5.98
CA VAL A 6 -10.59 -1.38 -5.68
C VAL A 6 -9.57 -1.05 -6.76
N LEU A 7 -8.36 -0.66 -6.38
CA LEU A 7 -7.29 -0.25 -7.30
C LEU A 7 -6.13 -1.24 -7.25
N LEU A 8 -5.74 -1.77 -8.42
CA LEU A 8 -4.73 -2.79 -8.59
C LEU A 8 -3.76 -2.42 -9.71
N ALA A 9 -2.51 -2.13 -9.37
CA ALA A 9 -1.43 -1.99 -10.35
C ALA A 9 -0.79 -3.35 -10.62
N VAL A 10 -0.61 -3.71 -11.91
CA VAL A 10 -0.09 -5.01 -12.32
C VAL A 10 1.10 -4.84 -13.25
N TYR A 11 2.24 -5.44 -12.89
CA TYR A 11 3.41 -5.54 -13.76
C TYR A 11 4.16 -6.85 -13.52
N ASN A 12 4.16 -7.75 -14.52
CA ASN A 12 4.81 -9.06 -14.47
C ASN A 12 4.46 -9.84 -13.20
N ALA A 13 3.16 -9.93 -12.89
CA ALA A 13 2.60 -10.57 -11.70
C ALA A 13 1.97 -11.95 -11.97
N GLY A 14 2.14 -12.52 -13.15
CA GLY A 14 1.44 -13.73 -13.60
C GLY A 14 1.53 -14.92 -12.65
N LYS A 15 2.58 -14.99 -11.81
CA LYS A 15 2.75 -16.05 -10.81
C LYS A 15 1.69 -16.01 -9.70
N TYR A 16 1.26 -14.84 -9.26
CA TYR A 16 0.41 -14.67 -8.06
C TYR A 16 -0.92 -13.97 -8.35
N LEU A 17 -1.06 -13.37 -9.53
CA LEU A 17 -2.19 -12.52 -9.89
C LEU A 17 -3.54 -13.26 -9.83
N GLU A 18 -3.56 -14.57 -10.13
CA GLU A 18 -4.78 -15.37 -10.07
C GLU A 18 -5.31 -15.51 -8.64
N GLU A 19 -4.41 -15.73 -7.65
CA GLU A 19 -4.79 -15.79 -6.24
C GLU A 19 -5.28 -14.41 -5.76
N CYS A 20 -4.61 -13.33 -6.16
CA CYS A 20 -5.00 -11.97 -5.85
C CYS A 20 -6.42 -11.66 -6.37
N LEU A 21 -6.68 -11.85 -7.66
CA LEU A 21 -7.98 -11.57 -8.28
C LEU A 21 -9.09 -12.46 -7.70
N SER A 22 -8.81 -13.74 -7.45
CA SER A 22 -9.74 -14.66 -6.80
C SER A 22 -10.14 -14.17 -5.40
N SER A 23 -9.20 -13.61 -4.64
CA SER A 23 -9.48 -13.08 -3.30
C SER A 23 -10.35 -11.81 -3.32
N ILE A 24 -10.24 -11.00 -4.38
CA ILE A 24 -11.09 -9.81 -4.58
C ILE A 24 -12.50 -10.24 -5.00
N THR A 25 -12.62 -11.18 -5.92
CA THR A 25 -13.94 -11.67 -6.37
C THR A 25 -14.71 -12.43 -5.28
N ALA A 26 -13.99 -13.01 -4.31
CA ALA A 26 -14.54 -13.72 -3.16
C ALA A 26 -14.92 -12.80 -1.97
N GLN A 27 -14.84 -11.47 -2.09
CA GLN A 27 -15.21 -10.56 -1.00
C GLN A 27 -16.69 -10.72 -0.62
N THR A 28 -16.97 -10.72 0.69
CA THR A 28 -18.36 -10.81 1.24
C THR A 28 -19.18 -9.58 0.90
N CYS A 29 -18.61 -8.39 1.00
CA CYS A 29 -19.19 -7.18 0.44
C CYS A 29 -19.18 -7.27 -1.08
N GLN A 30 -20.35 -7.09 -1.73
CA GLN A 30 -20.48 -7.21 -3.19
C GLN A 30 -20.51 -5.86 -3.91
N ASP A 31 -20.55 -4.74 -3.18
CA ASP A 31 -20.68 -3.39 -3.72
C ASP A 31 -19.31 -2.76 -4.01
N TRP A 32 -18.56 -3.40 -4.92
CA TRP A 32 -17.26 -2.94 -5.37
C TRP A 32 -17.10 -3.04 -6.89
N GLU A 33 -16.22 -2.22 -7.43
CA GLU A 33 -15.66 -2.32 -8.78
C GLU A 33 -14.14 -2.35 -8.71
N LEU A 34 -13.50 -3.24 -9.47
CA LEU A 34 -12.04 -3.36 -9.57
C LEU A 34 -11.54 -2.62 -10.80
N PHE A 35 -10.63 -1.69 -10.60
CA PHE A 35 -9.85 -1.04 -11.65
C PHE A 35 -8.43 -1.60 -11.61
N ALA A 36 -8.12 -2.49 -12.56
CA ALA A 36 -6.81 -3.14 -12.67
C ALA A 36 -6.04 -2.55 -13.84
N CYS A 37 -4.85 -2.01 -13.59
CA CYS A 37 -4.00 -1.40 -14.62
C CYS A 37 -2.79 -2.29 -14.91
N ASN A 38 -2.74 -2.89 -16.11
CA ASN A 38 -1.55 -3.56 -16.61
C ASN A 38 -0.52 -2.51 -17.06
N ASP A 39 0.65 -2.51 -16.43
CA ASP A 39 1.73 -1.57 -16.73
C ASP A 39 2.71 -2.14 -17.79
N GLY A 40 2.18 -2.60 -18.92
CA GLY A 40 2.99 -3.13 -20.02
C GLY A 40 3.71 -4.44 -19.64
N SER A 41 3.02 -5.38 -18.97
CA SER A 41 3.57 -6.69 -18.63
C SER A 41 3.97 -7.48 -19.88
N THR A 42 5.04 -8.25 -19.74
CA THR A 42 5.58 -9.14 -20.80
C THR A 42 5.30 -10.61 -20.54
N ASP A 43 4.73 -10.93 -19.37
CA ASP A 43 4.29 -12.27 -18.99
C ASP A 43 2.78 -12.46 -19.25
N ASN A 44 2.19 -13.50 -18.68
CA ASN A 44 0.76 -13.82 -18.84
C ASN A 44 -0.19 -12.97 -17.97
N SER A 45 0.28 -11.89 -17.32
CA SER A 45 -0.55 -11.05 -16.45
C SER A 45 -1.79 -10.51 -17.15
N LEU A 46 -1.62 -9.93 -18.37
CA LEU A 46 -2.75 -9.35 -19.09
C LEU A 46 -3.81 -10.40 -19.44
N SER A 47 -3.41 -11.57 -19.89
CA SER A 47 -4.36 -12.65 -20.24
C SER A 47 -5.13 -13.19 -19.03
N ILE A 48 -4.48 -13.20 -17.84
CA ILE A 48 -5.17 -13.53 -16.57
C ILE A 48 -6.24 -12.47 -16.27
N MET A 49 -5.88 -11.18 -16.32
CA MET A 49 -6.84 -10.08 -16.08
C MET A 49 -8.04 -10.14 -17.02
N GLU A 50 -7.80 -10.34 -18.33
CA GLU A 50 -8.84 -10.43 -19.35
C GLU A 50 -9.80 -11.60 -19.09
N ARG A 51 -9.27 -12.74 -18.66
CA ARG A 51 -10.07 -13.90 -18.28
C ARG A 51 -11.01 -13.61 -17.10
N PHE A 52 -10.53 -12.92 -16.06
CA PHE A 52 -11.37 -12.52 -14.93
C PHE A 52 -12.41 -11.47 -15.32
N ALA A 53 -12.04 -10.46 -16.11
CA ALA A 53 -12.96 -9.43 -16.59
C ALA A 53 -14.07 -10.00 -17.51
N ALA A 54 -13.79 -11.08 -18.25
CA ALA A 54 -14.80 -11.78 -19.06
C ALA A 54 -15.84 -12.51 -18.19
N GLN A 55 -15.48 -12.86 -16.94
CA GLN A 55 -16.35 -13.60 -16.02
C GLN A 55 -17.10 -12.67 -15.04
N ASP A 56 -16.52 -11.50 -14.72
CA ASP A 56 -17.10 -10.55 -13.76
C ASP A 56 -17.08 -9.13 -14.33
N LYS A 57 -18.26 -8.57 -14.60
CA LYS A 57 -18.42 -7.23 -15.19
C LYS A 57 -17.98 -6.09 -14.27
N ARG A 58 -17.73 -6.35 -12.98
CA ARG A 58 -17.20 -5.39 -12.03
C ARG A 58 -15.70 -5.14 -12.20
N ILE A 59 -15.02 -5.90 -13.08
CA ILE A 59 -13.58 -5.81 -13.32
C ILE A 59 -13.32 -4.99 -14.58
N HIS A 60 -12.68 -3.84 -14.41
CA HIS A 60 -12.30 -2.92 -15.47
C HIS A 60 -10.79 -2.95 -15.67
N ILE A 61 -10.35 -3.20 -16.91
CA ILE A 61 -8.92 -3.27 -17.26
C ILE A 61 -8.49 -1.98 -17.93
N LEU A 62 -7.42 -1.38 -17.38
CA LEU A 62 -6.63 -0.36 -18.04
C LEU A 62 -5.33 -1.02 -18.53
N ASN A 63 -4.91 -0.72 -19.74
CA ASN A 63 -3.68 -1.26 -20.32
C ASN A 63 -2.75 -0.14 -20.75
N ASN A 64 -1.50 -0.16 -20.28
CA ASN A 64 -0.42 0.68 -20.75
C ASN A 64 0.31 -0.06 -21.88
N GLU A 65 0.60 0.62 -22.98
CA GLU A 65 1.34 0.02 -24.13
C GLU A 65 2.76 -0.43 -23.74
N LYS A 66 3.32 0.20 -22.71
CA LYS A 66 4.65 -0.11 -22.16
C LYS A 66 4.68 0.19 -20.66
N ASN A 67 5.69 -0.31 -19.97
CA ASN A 67 5.89 0.03 -18.57
C ASN A 67 6.19 1.54 -18.41
N ILE A 68 5.33 2.24 -17.68
CA ILE A 68 5.44 3.67 -17.35
C ILE A 68 5.79 3.90 -15.88
N GLY A 69 5.89 2.84 -15.09
CA GLY A 69 6.26 2.83 -13.68
C GLY A 69 5.10 3.00 -12.71
N ILE A 70 5.35 2.58 -11.45
CA ILE A 70 4.30 2.46 -10.43
C ILE A 70 3.58 3.78 -10.14
N VAL A 71 4.31 4.90 -10.09
CA VAL A 71 3.71 6.23 -9.82
C VAL A 71 2.71 6.62 -10.90
N ALA A 72 3.11 6.51 -12.17
CA ALA A 72 2.23 6.86 -13.30
C ALA A 72 1.02 5.92 -13.36
N THR A 73 1.23 4.63 -13.13
CA THR A 73 0.17 3.61 -13.12
C THR A 73 -0.81 3.82 -11.98
N ARG A 74 -0.36 4.15 -10.76
CA ARG A 74 -1.24 4.51 -9.65
C ARG A 74 -2.01 5.80 -9.91
N ASN A 75 -1.38 6.80 -10.50
CA ASN A 75 -2.06 8.04 -10.90
C ASN A 75 -3.13 7.80 -11.97
N ARG A 76 -2.86 6.89 -12.92
CA ARG A 76 -3.88 6.47 -13.91
C ARG A 76 -5.07 5.78 -13.24
N LEU A 77 -4.81 4.93 -12.25
CA LEU A 77 -5.85 4.26 -11.46
C LEU A 77 -6.68 5.27 -10.65
N ILE A 78 -6.06 6.27 -10.03
CA ILE A 78 -6.77 7.37 -9.35
C ILE A 78 -7.70 8.10 -10.33
N GLY A 79 -7.24 8.36 -11.55
CA GLY A 79 -8.05 9.00 -12.59
C GLY A 79 -9.22 8.14 -13.09
N ALA A 80 -9.23 6.84 -12.82
CA ALA A 80 -10.30 5.92 -13.19
C ALA A 80 -11.36 5.74 -12.08
N ILE A 81 -11.16 6.28 -10.89
CA ILE A 81 -12.12 6.18 -9.78
C ILE A 81 -13.44 6.82 -10.18
N PRO A 82 -14.57 6.10 -10.12
CA PRO A 82 -15.89 6.67 -10.38
C PRO A 82 -16.21 7.83 -9.41
N GLU A 83 -16.86 8.86 -9.90
CA GLU A 83 -17.24 10.01 -9.06
C GLU A 83 -18.15 9.60 -7.89
N ALA A 84 -18.98 8.59 -8.11
CA ALA A 84 -19.91 8.05 -7.11
C ALA A 84 -19.25 7.09 -6.09
N ALA A 85 -18.01 6.70 -6.27
CA ALA A 85 -17.32 5.86 -5.30
C ALA A 85 -17.10 6.62 -3.98
N GLU A 86 -17.51 6.02 -2.87
CA GLU A 86 -17.34 6.58 -1.53
C GLU A 86 -15.99 6.17 -0.92
N TYR A 87 -15.53 4.96 -1.24
CA TYR A 87 -14.30 4.37 -0.71
C TYR A 87 -13.37 3.91 -1.83
N VAL A 88 -12.08 3.89 -1.52
CA VAL A 88 -11.03 3.40 -2.42
C VAL A 88 -10.13 2.44 -1.64
N ALA A 89 -10.02 1.21 -2.09
CA ALA A 89 -9.16 0.19 -1.50
C ALA A 89 -7.97 -0.12 -2.41
N TRP A 90 -6.75 -0.06 -1.88
CA TRP A 90 -5.54 -0.48 -2.58
C TRP A 90 -5.29 -1.98 -2.38
N VAL A 91 -4.80 -2.64 -3.45
CA VAL A 91 -4.32 -4.02 -3.41
C VAL A 91 -3.06 -4.10 -4.26
N ASP A 92 -2.07 -4.89 -3.81
CA ASP A 92 -0.91 -5.24 -4.63
C ASP A 92 -1.12 -6.62 -5.28
N SER A 93 -0.57 -6.82 -6.47
CA SER A 93 -0.92 -7.94 -7.37
C SER A 93 -0.38 -9.32 -6.94
N ASP A 94 0.36 -9.36 -5.85
CA ASP A 94 0.94 -10.58 -5.26
C ASP A 94 0.40 -10.88 -3.86
N ASP A 95 -0.55 -10.08 -3.36
CA ASP A 95 -1.18 -10.24 -2.07
C ASP A 95 -2.57 -10.89 -2.17
N ILE A 96 -3.08 -11.40 -1.03
CA ILE A 96 -4.39 -12.07 -0.94
C ILE A 96 -5.24 -11.38 0.12
N CYS A 97 -6.41 -10.88 -0.25
CA CYS A 97 -7.36 -10.28 0.68
C CYS A 97 -8.08 -11.36 1.50
N PHE A 98 -8.32 -11.12 2.80
CA PHE A 98 -9.31 -11.89 3.53
C PHE A 98 -10.71 -11.58 3.00
N ALA A 99 -11.61 -12.55 3.04
CA ALA A 99 -12.94 -12.46 2.40
C ALA A 99 -13.82 -11.34 2.95
N ASP A 100 -13.66 -10.98 4.21
CA ASP A 100 -14.41 -9.94 4.92
C ASP A 100 -13.71 -8.56 4.93
N ARG A 101 -12.59 -8.41 4.21
CA ARG A 101 -11.78 -7.19 4.27
C ARG A 101 -12.56 -5.93 3.93
N LEU A 102 -13.21 -5.90 2.77
CA LEU A 102 -13.91 -4.69 2.33
C LEU A 102 -15.06 -4.35 3.28
N GLN A 103 -15.84 -5.37 3.70
CA GLN A 103 -16.94 -5.20 4.63
C GLN A 103 -16.46 -4.55 5.94
N ARG A 104 -15.42 -5.11 6.57
CA ARG A 104 -14.92 -4.64 7.85
C ARG A 104 -14.31 -3.24 7.78
N GLN A 105 -13.64 -2.91 6.68
CA GLN A 105 -13.06 -1.58 6.49
C GLN A 105 -14.14 -0.52 6.24
N ILE A 106 -15.22 -0.84 5.52
CA ILE A 106 -16.36 0.04 5.32
C ILE A 106 -17.06 0.29 6.66
N GLU A 107 -17.42 -0.78 7.40
CA GLU A 107 -18.07 -0.68 8.71
C GLU A 107 -17.24 0.20 9.67
N PHE A 108 -15.93 -0.03 9.73
CA PHE A 108 -15.05 0.79 10.54
C PHE A 108 -15.10 2.28 10.16
N LEU A 109 -15.01 2.59 8.88
CA LEU A 109 -15.07 3.98 8.42
C LEU A 109 -16.45 4.60 8.65
N GLU A 110 -17.55 3.85 8.55
CA GLU A 110 -18.89 4.33 8.87
C GLU A 110 -19.06 4.67 10.35
N GLU A 111 -18.51 3.83 11.24
CA GLU A 111 -18.52 4.06 12.70
C GLU A 111 -17.58 5.20 13.14
N HIS A 112 -16.57 5.54 12.31
CA HIS A 112 -15.54 6.52 12.61
C HIS A 112 -15.46 7.61 11.52
N PRO A 113 -16.43 8.54 11.45
CA PRO A 113 -16.49 9.56 10.40
C PRO A 113 -15.30 10.53 10.41
N GLU A 114 -14.61 10.67 11.53
CA GLU A 114 -13.38 11.48 11.70
C GLU A 114 -12.14 10.83 11.04
N ILE A 115 -12.18 9.51 10.77
CA ILE A 115 -11.07 8.80 10.15
C ILE A 115 -11.15 8.88 8.62
N GLY A 116 -10.06 9.34 7.99
CA GLY A 116 -9.96 9.46 6.54
C GLY A 116 -9.52 8.17 5.84
N ALA A 117 -8.75 7.33 6.54
CA ALA A 117 -8.18 6.11 5.99
C ALA A 117 -7.99 5.03 7.06
N VAL A 118 -8.27 3.78 6.72
CA VAL A 118 -8.10 2.63 7.62
C VAL A 118 -7.29 1.53 6.96
N GLY A 119 -6.21 1.13 7.64
CA GLY A 119 -5.42 -0.06 7.32
C GLY A 119 -5.79 -1.25 8.19
N SER A 120 -4.92 -2.26 8.20
CA SER A 120 -5.04 -3.43 9.08
C SER A 120 -3.68 -4.01 9.42
N ALA A 121 -3.65 -4.95 10.38
CA ALA A 121 -2.53 -5.86 10.50
C ALA A 121 -2.40 -6.73 9.24
N LEU A 122 -1.26 -7.39 9.10
CA LEU A 122 -0.94 -8.30 8.00
C LEU A 122 -0.64 -9.69 8.52
N GLU A 123 -1.14 -10.71 7.84
CA GLU A 123 -0.59 -12.06 7.87
C GLU A 123 0.53 -12.14 6.83
N ILE A 124 1.70 -12.60 7.22
CA ILE A 124 2.84 -12.71 6.32
C ILE A 124 2.87 -14.10 5.71
N ILE A 125 2.91 -14.18 4.38
CA ILE A 125 3.00 -15.44 3.64
C ILE A 125 4.26 -15.49 2.79
N ASP A 126 4.73 -16.71 2.53
CA ASP A 126 5.85 -17.00 1.64
C ASP A 126 5.41 -17.14 0.16
N GLU A 127 6.34 -17.54 -0.70
CA GLU A 127 6.13 -17.78 -2.12
C GLU A 127 5.12 -18.89 -2.44
N ASN A 128 4.82 -19.76 -1.46
CA ASN A 128 3.90 -20.88 -1.56
C ASN A 128 2.57 -20.61 -0.83
N SER A 129 2.30 -19.35 -0.49
CA SER A 129 1.12 -18.90 0.27
C SER A 129 1.02 -19.50 1.68
N GLN A 130 2.16 -19.97 2.26
CA GLN A 130 2.20 -20.49 3.62
C GLN A 130 2.47 -19.36 4.60
N THR A 131 1.70 -19.31 5.69
CA THR A 131 1.86 -18.30 6.75
C THR A 131 3.21 -18.48 7.46
N THR A 132 4.00 -17.40 7.51
CA THR A 132 5.32 -17.37 8.13
C THR A 132 5.41 -16.42 9.31
N GLY A 133 4.39 -15.60 9.54
CA GLY A 133 4.34 -14.63 10.63
C GLY A 133 3.20 -13.63 10.51
N SER A 134 3.32 -12.56 11.28
CA SER A 134 2.37 -11.43 11.24
C SER A 134 3.09 -10.10 11.40
N ARG A 135 2.43 -9.02 10.97
CA ARG A 135 2.87 -7.66 11.22
C ARG A 135 1.72 -6.82 11.73
N HIS A 136 1.91 -6.23 12.92
CA HIS A 136 0.94 -5.35 13.54
C HIS A 136 1.39 -3.90 13.46
N TYR A 137 0.44 -3.02 13.33
CA TYR A 137 0.64 -1.58 13.27
C TYR A 137 -0.07 -0.89 14.44
N PRO A 138 0.30 0.35 14.79
CA PRO A 138 -0.47 1.13 15.75
C PRO A 138 -1.92 1.27 15.27
N GLU A 139 -2.87 1.04 16.18
CA GLU A 139 -4.31 1.10 15.90
C GLU A 139 -4.82 2.54 16.09
N ASN A 140 -4.33 3.21 17.12
CA ASN A 140 -4.82 4.51 17.57
C ASN A 140 -4.34 5.66 16.66
N PRO A 141 -5.24 6.56 16.21
CA PRO A 141 -4.90 7.68 15.31
C PRO A 141 -3.81 8.60 15.87
N ALA A 142 -3.84 8.93 17.15
CA ALA A 142 -2.83 9.80 17.77
C ALA A 142 -1.44 9.15 17.77
N GLU A 143 -1.37 7.84 17.94
CA GLU A 143 -0.11 7.09 17.87
C GLU A 143 0.42 7.04 16.44
N ILE A 144 -0.47 6.80 15.47
CA ILE A 144 -0.13 6.81 14.03
C ILE A 144 0.40 8.19 13.64
N ARG A 145 -0.32 9.25 13.99
CA ARG A 145 0.08 10.65 13.70
C ARG A 145 1.46 10.97 14.26
N ARG A 146 1.80 10.47 15.44
CA ARG A 146 3.12 10.65 16.06
C ARG A 146 4.20 9.81 15.40
N LYS A 147 3.92 8.57 14.96
CA LYS A 147 4.89 7.60 14.44
C LYS A 147 5.12 7.73 12.94
N LEU A 148 4.07 7.98 12.16
CA LEU A 148 4.14 7.97 10.70
C LEU A 148 5.21 8.93 10.13
N PRO A 149 5.44 10.14 10.67
CA PRO A 149 6.54 11.00 10.21
C PRO A 149 7.95 10.45 10.47
N GLN A 150 8.10 9.40 11.27
CA GLN A 150 9.39 8.80 11.63
C GLN A 150 9.59 7.41 11.02
N THR A 151 8.51 6.68 10.77
CA THR A 151 8.53 5.35 10.15
C THR A 151 7.19 5.05 9.51
N ASN A 152 7.19 4.40 8.35
CA ASN A 152 5.94 4.00 7.71
C ASN A 152 5.23 2.92 8.56
N VAL A 153 4.08 3.30 9.12
CA VAL A 153 3.19 2.45 9.94
C VAL A 153 1.87 2.16 9.24
N ILE A 154 1.83 2.35 7.94
CA ILE A 154 0.68 2.08 7.06
C ILE A 154 1.12 1.10 5.97
N ALA A 155 0.38 0.02 5.81
CA ALA A 155 0.58 -0.92 4.72
C ALA A 155 -0.34 -0.54 3.55
N GLN A 156 0.22 -0.03 2.46
CA GLN A 156 -0.57 0.39 1.30
C GLN A 156 -1.52 -0.70 0.79
N PRO A 157 -1.12 -1.96 0.57
CA PRO A 157 -2.02 -2.95 -0.01
C PRO A 157 -3.17 -3.35 0.93
N ALA A 158 -3.10 -2.97 2.21
CA ALA A 158 -4.17 -3.21 3.18
C ALA A 158 -4.99 -1.95 3.49
N LEU A 159 -4.81 -0.85 2.75
CA LEU A 159 -5.42 0.43 3.06
C LEU A 159 -6.72 0.65 2.29
N MET A 160 -7.73 1.19 2.98
CA MET A 160 -8.93 1.78 2.41
C MET A 160 -9.02 3.25 2.82
N LEU A 161 -9.38 4.14 1.88
CA LEU A 161 -9.55 5.57 2.11
C LEU A 161 -10.96 6.00 1.71
N ARG A 162 -11.44 7.08 2.29
CA ARG A 162 -12.57 7.80 1.70
C ARG A 162 -12.14 8.44 0.37
N SER A 163 -13.00 8.41 -0.64
CA SER A 163 -12.71 9.05 -1.94
C SER A 163 -12.45 10.54 -1.81
N SER A 164 -13.07 11.21 -0.84
CA SER A 164 -12.84 12.63 -0.53
C SER A 164 -11.38 12.91 -0.12
N VAL A 165 -10.73 11.98 0.58
CA VAL A 165 -9.31 12.07 0.97
C VAL A 165 -8.41 12.08 -0.26
N ILE A 166 -8.66 11.18 -1.22
CA ILE A 166 -7.89 11.13 -2.47
C ILE A 166 -8.11 12.39 -3.30
N LYS A 167 -9.35 12.85 -3.41
CA LYS A 167 -9.70 14.10 -4.13
C LYS A 167 -8.97 15.31 -3.53
N ALA A 168 -8.87 15.40 -2.22
CA ALA A 168 -8.21 16.50 -1.52
C ALA A 168 -6.67 16.41 -1.56
N THR A 169 -6.10 15.19 -1.48
CA THR A 169 -4.65 14.97 -1.47
C THR A 169 -4.05 15.06 -2.87
N GLY A 170 -4.82 14.70 -3.91
CA GLY A 170 -4.39 14.68 -5.31
C GLY A 170 -3.58 13.43 -5.69
N LEU A 171 -2.65 13.58 -6.62
CA LEU A 171 -1.90 12.48 -7.22
C LEU A 171 -0.60 12.17 -6.46
N TYR A 172 -0.07 10.97 -6.68
CA TYR A 172 1.31 10.62 -6.27
C TYR A 172 2.33 11.48 -7.01
N THR A 173 3.39 11.89 -6.32
CA THR A 173 4.50 12.65 -6.92
C THR A 173 5.55 11.72 -7.53
N PHE A 174 6.19 12.15 -8.61
CA PHE A 174 7.32 11.44 -9.23
C PHE A 174 8.65 11.65 -8.50
N GLU A 175 8.67 12.47 -7.47
CA GLU A 175 9.89 12.81 -6.73
C GLU A 175 10.46 11.60 -5.94
N TYR A 176 9.58 10.67 -5.52
CA TYR A 176 9.94 9.53 -4.68
C TYR A 176 9.50 8.19 -5.31
N PRO A 177 10.11 7.75 -6.42
CA PRO A 177 9.57 6.68 -7.27
C PRO A 177 9.60 5.27 -6.66
N VAL A 178 10.21 5.07 -5.50
CA VAL A 178 10.26 3.79 -4.78
C VAL A 178 9.75 3.86 -3.34
N CYS A 179 9.27 5.02 -2.91
CA CYS A 179 8.65 5.28 -1.61
C CYS A 179 7.48 6.26 -1.78
N GLU A 180 6.84 6.21 -2.95
CA GLU A 180 5.75 7.09 -3.35
C GLU A 180 4.55 7.00 -2.42
N ASP A 181 4.30 5.82 -1.86
CA ASP A 181 3.26 5.56 -0.88
C ASP A 181 3.51 6.32 0.42
N TYR A 182 4.73 6.28 0.93
CA TYR A 182 5.09 6.92 2.18
C TYR A 182 4.95 8.45 2.11
N ASP A 183 5.41 9.09 1.02
CA ASP A 183 5.14 10.52 0.81
C ASP A 183 3.63 10.81 0.75
N TYR A 184 2.89 9.95 0.02
CA TYR A 184 1.45 10.14 -0.13
C TYR A 184 0.74 10.09 1.23
N TRP A 185 1.08 9.13 2.10
CA TRP A 185 0.48 9.02 3.44
C TRP A 185 0.84 10.20 4.33
N LEU A 186 2.03 10.76 4.21
CA LEU A 186 2.41 11.96 4.94
C LEU A 186 1.66 13.21 4.47
N ARG A 187 1.30 13.29 3.18
CA ARG A 187 0.42 14.36 2.68
C ARG A 187 -1.03 14.18 3.13
N VAL A 188 -1.53 12.95 3.16
CA VAL A 188 -2.85 12.64 3.73
C VAL A 188 -2.90 13.03 5.21
N LEU A 189 -1.85 12.70 5.98
CA LEU A 189 -1.76 12.97 7.42
C LEU A 189 -1.87 14.46 7.77
N GLU A 190 -1.57 15.35 6.84
CA GLU A 190 -1.66 16.80 7.08
C GLU A 190 -3.11 17.24 7.41
N ASN A 191 -4.11 16.57 6.82
CA ASN A 191 -5.50 16.95 6.95
C ASN A 191 -6.42 15.85 7.48
N TYR A 192 -5.97 14.59 7.51
CA TYR A 192 -6.80 13.44 7.85
C TYR A 192 -6.09 12.51 8.82
N ASP A 193 -6.87 11.81 9.63
CA ASP A 193 -6.35 10.77 10.51
C ASP A 193 -6.45 9.39 9.88
N PHE A 194 -5.51 8.54 10.30
CA PHE A 194 -5.46 7.12 9.99
C PHE A 194 -5.82 6.29 11.21
N ALA A 195 -6.40 5.12 10.97
CA ALA A 195 -6.49 4.04 11.95
C ALA A 195 -6.00 2.72 11.33
N ASN A 196 -5.71 1.72 12.14
CA ASN A 196 -5.52 0.35 11.68
C ASN A 196 -6.41 -0.60 12.49
N ILE A 197 -7.07 -1.52 11.80
CA ILE A 197 -7.79 -2.63 12.39
C ILE A 197 -6.76 -3.64 12.91
N ARG A 198 -6.98 -4.14 14.14
CA ARG A 198 -6.05 -5.03 14.84
C ARG A 198 -5.86 -6.38 14.15
N GLU A 199 -6.95 -6.91 13.59
CA GLU A 199 -6.95 -8.18 12.91
C GLU A 199 -6.32 -8.06 11.50
N PRO A 200 -5.66 -9.10 11.01
CA PRO A 200 -5.16 -9.10 9.64
C PRO A 200 -6.33 -9.19 8.65
N LEU A 201 -6.34 -8.29 7.67
CA LEU A 201 -7.30 -8.29 6.57
C LEU A 201 -6.61 -8.53 5.20
N LEU A 202 -5.29 -8.72 5.23
CA LEU A 202 -4.48 -9.00 4.04
C LEU A 202 -3.39 -10.01 4.38
N ARG A 203 -3.18 -10.98 3.50
CA ARG A 203 -2.01 -11.84 3.45
C ARG A 203 -0.97 -11.18 2.55
N TYR A 204 0.06 -10.65 3.19
CA TYR A 204 1.16 -9.95 2.54
C TYR A 204 2.26 -10.93 2.14
N ARG A 205 2.56 -11.01 0.85
CA ARG A 205 3.55 -11.95 0.33
C ARG A 205 4.95 -11.37 0.41
N ILE A 206 5.87 -12.16 0.98
CA ILE A 206 7.29 -11.86 0.94
C ILE A 206 7.97 -12.92 0.06
N SER A 207 8.50 -12.49 -1.08
CA SER A 207 9.33 -13.34 -1.92
C SER A 207 10.80 -12.94 -1.82
N THR A 208 11.68 -13.92 -1.95
CA THR A 208 13.15 -13.70 -1.97
C THR A 208 13.58 -12.83 -3.15
N THR A 209 12.76 -12.76 -4.20
CA THR A 209 13.02 -11.97 -5.41
C THR A 209 12.57 -10.51 -5.30
N GLN A 210 11.60 -10.19 -4.41
CA GLN A 210 11.08 -8.83 -4.21
C GLN A 210 12.04 -7.94 -3.44
N CYS A 211 12.80 -8.49 -2.48
CA CYS A 211 13.86 -7.76 -1.79
C CYS A 211 15.03 -7.45 -2.73
N LYS A 212 14.84 -6.51 -3.64
CA LYS A 212 15.91 -6.00 -4.50
C LYS A 212 16.96 -5.31 -3.63
N GLN A 213 17.98 -6.05 -3.19
CA GLN A 213 19.13 -5.51 -2.45
C GLN A 213 19.71 -4.26 -3.12
N SER A 214 19.61 -4.18 -4.45
CA SER A 214 20.06 -3.05 -5.24
C SER A 214 19.32 -1.74 -4.95
N ARG A 215 18.04 -1.79 -4.52
CA ARG A 215 17.24 -0.59 -4.22
C ARG A 215 17.13 -0.26 -2.73
N LEU A 216 17.60 -1.13 -1.84
CA LEU A 216 17.43 -0.94 -0.39
C LEU A 216 18.06 0.36 0.11
N LYS A 217 19.27 0.71 -0.36
CA LYS A 217 19.93 1.97 -0.01
C LYS A 217 19.20 3.18 -0.60
N GLU A 218 18.68 3.07 -1.81
CA GLU A 218 17.86 4.10 -2.44
C GLU A 218 16.59 4.35 -1.64
N MET A 219 15.86 3.28 -1.29
CA MET A 219 14.66 3.35 -0.44
C MET A 219 14.97 4.04 0.89
N LEU A 220 16.03 3.62 1.59
CA LEU A 220 16.43 4.23 2.86
C LEU A 220 16.74 5.72 2.69
N ARG A 221 17.49 6.10 1.65
CA ARG A 221 17.83 7.50 1.36
C ARG A 221 16.58 8.34 1.11
N LEU A 222 15.66 7.83 0.26
CA LEU A 222 14.40 8.51 -0.05
C LEU A 222 13.49 8.59 1.18
N THR A 223 13.38 7.54 1.97
CA THR A 223 12.65 7.56 3.24
C THR A 223 13.13 8.71 4.14
N LEU A 224 14.45 8.83 4.34
CA LEU A 224 15.03 9.90 5.13
C LEU A 224 14.81 11.30 4.51
N GLN A 225 14.76 11.39 3.19
CA GLN A 225 14.45 12.62 2.49
C GLN A 225 12.98 13.01 2.68
N ILE A 226 12.05 12.11 2.42
CA ILE A 226 10.59 12.29 2.61
C ILE A 226 10.28 12.81 4.01
N GLN A 227 10.87 12.20 5.04
CA GLN A 227 10.72 12.64 6.43
C GLN A 227 11.14 14.10 6.63
N ARG A 228 12.32 14.50 6.13
CA ARG A 228 12.79 15.89 6.22
C ARG A 228 11.86 16.85 5.49
N ASP A 229 11.42 16.46 4.30
CA ASP A 229 10.60 17.32 3.45
C ASP A 229 9.19 17.47 4.02
N HIS A 230 8.66 16.43 4.68
CA HIS A 230 7.42 16.53 5.47
C HIS A 230 7.54 17.58 6.59
N TYR A 231 8.57 17.52 7.43
CA TYR A 231 8.75 18.51 8.50
C TYR A 231 8.96 19.94 7.98
N ARG A 232 9.61 20.11 6.82
CA ARG A 232 9.73 21.40 6.15
C ARG A 232 8.39 21.91 5.62
N ARG A 233 7.63 21.04 4.94
CA ARG A 233 6.33 21.36 4.33
C ARG A 233 5.31 21.76 5.39
N THR A 234 5.30 21.08 6.52
CA THR A 234 4.39 21.36 7.65
C THR A 234 4.87 22.47 8.57
N ASN A 235 6.06 23.04 8.34
CA ASN A 235 6.71 24.03 9.19
C ASN A 235 6.83 23.57 10.66
N GLN A 236 7.06 22.28 10.87
CA GLN A 236 7.23 21.67 12.19
C GLN A 236 8.70 21.34 12.48
N SER A 237 9.08 21.45 13.74
CA SER A 237 10.39 20.97 14.19
C SER A 237 10.40 19.46 14.33
N MET A 238 11.43 18.81 13.77
CA MET A 238 11.61 17.37 13.93
C MET A 238 11.89 17.05 15.41
N PRO A 239 11.15 16.12 16.04
CA PRO A 239 11.37 15.74 17.42
C PRO A 239 12.74 15.05 17.58
N LEU A 240 13.27 15.03 18.82
CA LEU A 240 14.57 14.40 19.10
C LEU A 240 14.63 12.94 18.64
N SER A 241 13.56 12.17 18.81
CA SER A 241 13.44 10.80 18.30
C SER A 241 13.60 10.73 16.77
N GLY A 242 13.02 11.68 16.05
CA GLY A 242 13.17 11.80 14.59
C GLY A 242 14.60 12.14 14.18
N ILE A 243 15.26 13.05 14.91
CA ILE A 243 16.67 13.39 14.67
C ILE A 243 17.56 12.16 14.88
N LEU A 244 17.34 11.42 15.97
CA LEU A 244 18.05 10.16 16.24
C LEU A 244 17.82 9.13 15.14
N HIS A 245 16.57 8.97 14.68
CA HIS A 245 16.21 8.07 13.57
C HIS A 245 16.93 8.48 12.27
N GLN A 246 16.92 9.76 11.93
CA GLN A 246 17.67 10.30 10.78
C GLN A 246 19.17 10.02 10.86
N THR A 247 19.75 10.18 12.04
CA THR A 247 21.18 9.92 12.26
C THR A 247 21.50 8.45 12.13
N ALA A 248 20.70 7.57 12.75
CA ALA A 248 20.86 6.13 12.63
C ALA A 248 20.70 5.66 11.17
N GLY A 249 19.70 6.20 10.44
CA GLY A 249 19.51 5.91 9.02
C GLY A 249 20.70 6.31 8.14
N LYS A 250 21.29 7.48 8.41
CA LYS A 250 22.51 7.91 7.70
C LYS A 250 23.70 6.99 7.98
N ILE A 251 23.85 6.51 9.23
CA ILE A 251 24.89 5.54 9.59
C ILE A 251 24.63 4.21 8.86
N LEU A 252 23.37 3.74 8.81
CA LEU A 252 23.00 2.52 8.09
C LEU A 252 23.34 2.59 6.60
N LEU A 253 23.24 3.76 5.95
CA LEU A 253 23.64 3.94 4.55
C LEU A 253 25.11 3.66 4.27
N LEU A 254 25.97 3.75 5.30
CA LEU A 254 27.41 3.41 5.20
C LEU A 254 27.65 1.90 5.20
N LEU A 255 26.69 1.11 5.69
CA LEU A 255 26.81 -0.35 5.77
C LEU A 255 26.55 -1.01 4.41
N PRO A 256 27.06 -2.23 4.18
CA PRO A 256 26.67 -3.07 3.05
C PRO A 256 25.15 -3.33 3.05
N ALA A 257 24.52 -3.36 1.85
CA ALA A 257 23.07 -3.58 1.71
C ALA A 257 22.58 -4.89 2.37
N THR A 258 23.42 -5.94 2.37
CA THR A 258 23.16 -7.22 3.04
C THR A 258 22.95 -7.11 4.55
N TRP A 259 23.70 -6.21 5.20
CA TRP A 259 23.58 -5.96 6.64
C TRP A 259 22.33 -5.15 6.96
N ILE A 260 21.99 -4.16 6.12
CA ILE A 260 20.77 -3.38 6.26
C ILE A 260 19.55 -4.31 6.15
N LEU A 261 19.54 -5.23 5.17
CA LEU A 261 18.46 -6.20 4.98
C LEU A 261 18.28 -7.11 6.20
N LYS A 262 19.39 -7.66 6.75
CA LYS A 262 19.32 -8.50 7.96
C LYS A 262 18.72 -7.76 9.15
N LEU A 263 19.14 -6.51 9.37
CA LEU A 263 18.59 -5.65 10.44
C LEU A 263 17.11 -5.35 10.21
N PHE A 264 16.71 -5.03 8.99
CA PHE A 264 15.32 -4.79 8.63
C PHE A 264 14.45 -6.01 8.90
N CYS A 265 14.86 -7.20 8.47
CA CYS A 265 14.11 -8.44 8.71
C CYS A 265 13.97 -8.76 10.21
N LEU A 266 15.00 -8.52 11.02
CA LEU A 266 14.97 -8.74 12.47
C LEU A 266 14.00 -7.81 13.19
N ILE A 267 13.85 -6.56 12.72
CA ILE A 267 13.03 -5.54 13.38
C ILE A 267 11.58 -5.60 12.90
N SER A 268 11.36 -5.89 11.60
CA SER A 268 10.05 -5.71 10.97
C SER A 268 9.13 -6.92 11.04
N TYR A 269 9.66 -8.12 11.28
CA TYR A 269 8.86 -9.35 11.25
C TYR A 269 9.00 -10.13 12.54
N LYS A 270 7.87 -10.32 13.26
CA LYS A 270 7.79 -11.34 14.29
C LYS A 270 7.64 -12.68 13.60
N LYS A 271 8.62 -13.56 13.77
CA LYS A 271 8.46 -14.99 13.44
C LYS A 271 7.55 -15.64 14.48
N ASN A 272 6.60 -16.43 14.01
CA ASN A 272 5.85 -17.37 14.87
C ASN A 272 6.77 -18.47 15.36
#